data_09f2136b8964c15d97119ab2d4901046
#
_entry.id   09f2136b8964c15d97119ab2d4901046
#
_cell.length_a   1.000
_cell.length_b   1.000
_cell.length_c   1.000
_cell.angle_alpha   90.00
_cell.angle_beta   90.00
_cell.angle_gamma   90.00
#
_symmetry.space_group_name_H-M   'P 1'
#
loop_
_entity.id
_entity.type
_entity.pdbx_description
1 polymer ?
#
loop_
_entity_poly.entity_id
_entity_poly.type
_entity_poly.pdbx_seq_one_letter_code
_entity_poly.pdbx_strand_id
1 'polypeptide(L)'
;MSSSVTASIEPRFRTIDGLNIRYADTGGSHDATILLTSPWPESLYAFAPMWATLAEHARLVAIDLPGFGASERRDDLLSPRAMGGFLADLVTEVGLDRPHLVAPDVGTSAALFAAAADPERFASVTIGTGGAAVPLDLGEPLRSWVLDPDLDKYRGIDPRVIVETAMSTIAGGVAEDVRADYLACYEGDRFVESMRYARTYPEQLPQLAELLPAITTPVTLVNGRTDRVVPLANAEFLHARLPNSRLKIIDAGHFVWEEKPAEYAAIILSSIDGSGA
;
A
#
# COMPACT_ATOMS: atom_id res chain seq x y z
N MET A 1 -21.63 0.52 -31.95
CA MET A 1 -21.24 1.29 -30.73
C MET A 1 -20.98 0.25 -29.67
N SER A 2 -19.71 -0.09 -29.46
CA SER A 2 -19.31 -1.02 -28.38
C SER A 2 -19.49 -0.28 -27.07
N SER A 3 -20.43 -0.73 -26.27
CA SER A 3 -20.55 -0.29 -24.86
C SER A 3 -19.29 -0.74 -24.14
N SER A 4 -18.34 0.17 -23.92
CA SER A 4 -17.23 -0.09 -23.03
C SER A 4 -17.81 -0.28 -21.62
N VAL A 5 -17.87 -1.51 -21.16
CA VAL A 5 -18.14 -1.80 -19.75
C VAL A 5 -16.97 -1.17 -19.00
N THR A 6 -17.21 -0.10 -18.26
CA THR A 6 -16.20 0.52 -17.40
C THR A 6 -15.82 -0.52 -16.34
N ALA A 7 -14.57 -0.91 -16.29
CA ALA A 7 -14.08 -1.86 -15.29
C ALA A 7 -14.33 -1.30 -13.88
N SER A 8 -14.94 -2.09 -13.01
CA SER A 8 -15.16 -1.79 -11.60
C SER A 8 -14.43 -2.81 -10.74
N ILE A 9 -14.10 -2.44 -9.51
CA ILE A 9 -13.55 -3.39 -8.55
C ILE A 9 -14.64 -4.35 -8.11
N GLU A 10 -14.45 -5.65 -8.35
CA GLU A 10 -15.35 -6.73 -7.91
C GLU A 10 -14.61 -7.64 -6.93
N PRO A 11 -14.67 -7.34 -5.62
CA PRO A 11 -13.94 -8.12 -4.62
C PRO A 11 -14.48 -9.54 -4.49
N ARG A 12 -13.55 -10.45 -4.29
CA ARG A 12 -13.78 -11.86 -3.98
C ARG A 12 -12.84 -12.28 -2.87
N PHE A 13 -13.02 -13.49 -2.37
CA PHE A 13 -12.11 -14.09 -1.42
C PHE A 13 -11.44 -15.32 -2.04
N ARG A 14 -10.16 -15.46 -1.72
CA ARG A 14 -9.36 -16.62 -2.12
C ARG A 14 -8.47 -17.04 -0.96
N THR A 15 -8.28 -18.35 -0.79
CA THR A 15 -7.26 -18.84 0.13
C THR A 15 -5.89 -18.61 -0.47
N ILE A 16 -5.02 -17.87 0.23
CA ILE A 16 -3.63 -17.57 -0.12
C ILE A 16 -2.81 -17.76 1.16
N ASP A 17 -1.77 -18.59 1.12
CA ASP A 17 -0.98 -18.95 2.29
C ASP A 17 -1.84 -19.42 3.48
N GLY A 18 -2.92 -20.14 3.18
CA GLY A 18 -3.88 -20.64 4.15
C GLY A 18 -4.84 -19.59 4.73
N LEU A 19 -4.75 -18.31 4.33
CA LEU A 19 -5.58 -17.21 4.78
C LEU A 19 -6.68 -16.88 3.77
N ASN A 20 -7.84 -16.45 4.27
CA ASN A 20 -8.93 -15.94 3.44
C ASN A 20 -8.65 -14.47 3.06
N ILE A 21 -8.02 -14.27 1.90
CA ILE A 21 -7.59 -12.95 1.41
C ILE A 21 -8.65 -12.36 0.49
N ARG A 22 -9.07 -11.12 0.76
CA ARG A 22 -9.91 -10.35 -0.14
C ARG A 22 -9.06 -9.82 -1.30
N TYR A 23 -9.50 -10.09 -2.53
CA TYR A 23 -8.81 -9.69 -3.74
C TYR A 23 -9.79 -9.30 -4.84
N ALA A 24 -9.31 -8.56 -5.82
CA ALA A 24 -9.99 -8.31 -7.08
C ALA A 24 -9.01 -8.56 -8.23
N ASP A 25 -9.49 -9.10 -9.34
CA ASP A 25 -8.68 -9.45 -10.51
C ASP A 25 -9.50 -9.16 -11.77
N THR A 26 -9.00 -8.28 -12.62
CA THR A 26 -9.65 -7.97 -13.90
C THR A 26 -9.58 -9.14 -14.89
N GLY A 27 -8.65 -10.09 -14.65
CA GLY A 27 -8.37 -11.11 -15.65
C GLY A 27 -7.81 -10.54 -16.95
N GLY A 28 -8.04 -11.26 -18.03
CA GLY A 28 -7.61 -10.84 -19.37
C GLY A 28 -6.14 -11.19 -19.67
N SER A 29 -5.76 -10.91 -20.92
CA SER A 29 -4.40 -11.12 -21.42
C SER A 29 -3.77 -9.77 -21.76
N HIS A 30 -3.08 -9.20 -20.80
CA HIS A 30 -2.24 -8.02 -20.99
C HIS A 30 -0.77 -8.44 -20.87
N ASP A 31 0.11 -7.70 -21.53
CA ASP A 31 1.56 -7.94 -21.44
C ASP A 31 2.11 -7.58 -20.04
N ALA A 32 1.43 -6.68 -19.34
CA ALA A 32 1.79 -6.28 -17.99
C ALA A 32 0.70 -6.66 -16.96
N THR A 33 1.13 -6.95 -15.75
CA THR A 33 0.26 -7.12 -14.58
C THR A 33 0.65 -6.14 -13.49
N ILE A 34 -0.34 -5.45 -12.91
CA ILE A 34 -0.16 -4.59 -11.74
C ILE A 34 -0.73 -5.31 -10.52
N LEU A 35 0.10 -5.52 -9.50
CA LEU A 35 -0.32 -5.98 -8.19
C LEU A 35 -0.44 -4.78 -7.27
N LEU A 36 -1.65 -4.53 -6.74
CA LEU A 36 -1.94 -3.41 -5.85
C LEU A 36 -2.23 -3.92 -4.44
N THR A 37 -1.63 -3.32 -3.42
CA THR A 37 -1.91 -3.64 -2.01
C THR A 37 -2.63 -2.50 -1.33
N SER A 38 -3.67 -2.85 -0.55
CA SER A 38 -4.47 -1.85 0.15
C SER A 38 -3.63 -1.01 1.12
N PRO A 39 -3.85 0.31 1.15
CA PRO A 39 -3.30 1.17 2.21
C PRO A 39 -4.11 1.07 3.51
N TRP A 40 -3.64 1.68 4.58
CA TRP A 40 -4.28 1.67 5.90
C TRP A 40 -4.70 3.10 6.32
N PRO A 41 -5.89 3.33 6.88
CA PRO A 41 -6.95 2.37 7.23
C PRO A 41 -8.05 2.26 6.15
N GLU A 42 -7.68 1.95 4.95
CA GLU A 42 -8.53 1.80 3.79
C GLU A 42 -8.66 0.31 3.40
N SER A 43 -9.04 0.05 2.15
CA SER A 43 -9.09 -1.27 1.55
C SER A 43 -8.66 -1.19 0.08
N LEU A 44 -8.77 -2.30 -0.65
CA LEU A 44 -8.48 -2.34 -2.08
C LEU A 44 -9.33 -1.34 -2.91
N TYR A 45 -10.43 -0.82 -2.35
CA TYR A 45 -11.22 0.23 -2.99
C TYR A 45 -10.52 1.59 -3.07
N ALA A 46 -9.40 1.80 -2.37
CA ALA A 46 -8.55 2.97 -2.53
C ALA A 46 -8.11 3.22 -3.98
N PHE A 47 -8.10 2.16 -4.79
CA PHE A 47 -7.76 2.23 -6.21
C PHE A 47 -8.98 2.39 -7.13
N ALA A 48 -10.21 2.44 -6.61
CA ALA A 48 -11.43 2.57 -7.42
C ALA A 48 -11.42 3.79 -8.35
N PRO A 49 -10.93 4.98 -7.93
CA PRO A 49 -10.91 6.15 -8.80
C PRO A 49 -10.02 6.02 -10.05
N MET A 50 -9.05 5.10 -10.04
CA MET A 50 -8.11 4.90 -11.15
C MET A 50 -8.22 3.52 -11.80
N TRP A 51 -9.09 2.64 -11.27
CA TRP A 51 -9.17 1.24 -11.66
C TRP A 51 -9.42 1.06 -13.16
N ALA A 52 -10.43 1.75 -13.70
CA ALA A 52 -10.77 1.65 -15.12
C ALA A 52 -9.62 2.11 -16.03
N THR A 53 -8.97 3.21 -15.68
CA THR A 53 -7.82 3.75 -16.43
C THR A 53 -6.66 2.76 -16.45
N LEU A 54 -6.31 2.18 -15.30
CA LEU A 54 -5.23 1.21 -15.23
C LEU A 54 -5.57 -0.09 -15.96
N ALA A 55 -6.85 -0.53 -15.91
CA ALA A 55 -7.31 -1.76 -16.55
C ALA A 55 -7.29 -1.70 -18.09
N GLU A 56 -7.23 -0.51 -18.69
CA GLU A 56 -7.03 -0.34 -20.13
C GLU A 56 -5.61 -0.73 -20.58
N HIS A 57 -4.63 -0.70 -19.64
CA HIS A 57 -3.21 -0.87 -19.95
C HIS A 57 -2.59 -2.15 -19.38
N ALA A 58 -3.17 -2.72 -18.33
CA ALA A 58 -2.62 -3.87 -17.64
C ALA A 58 -3.72 -4.75 -17.01
N ARG A 59 -3.40 -6.02 -16.74
CA ARG A 59 -4.18 -6.83 -15.80
C ARG A 59 -3.96 -6.29 -14.39
N LEU A 60 -5.05 -6.06 -13.66
CA LEU A 60 -5.00 -5.58 -12.30
C LEU A 60 -5.33 -6.72 -11.33
N VAL A 61 -4.47 -6.88 -10.33
CA VAL A 61 -4.73 -7.73 -9.17
C VAL A 61 -4.59 -6.86 -7.94
N ALA A 62 -5.67 -6.60 -7.23
CA ALA A 62 -5.65 -5.85 -5.97
C ALA A 62 -5.95 -6.78 -4.80
N ILE A 63 -5.27 -6.58 -3.68
CA ILE A 63 -5.49 -7.34 -2.46
C ILE A 63 -5.61 -6.41 -1.25
N ASP A 64 -6.41 -6.83 -0.28
CA ASP A 64 -6.22 -6.39 1.09
C ASP A 64 -5.12 -7.23 1.73
N LEU A 65 -4.11 -6.57 2.30
CA LEU A 65 -3.01 -7.25 2.99
C LEU A 65 -3.54 -8.05 4.21
N PRO A 66 -2.90 -9.16 4.59
CA PRO A 66 -3.25 -9.90 5.82
C PRO A 66 -3.37 -8.98 7.04
N GLY A 67 -4.55 -8.99 7.69
CA GLY A 67 -4.85 -8.15 8.85
C GLY A 67 -5.30 -6.73 8.53
N PHE A 68 -5.32 -6.34 7.25
CA PHE A 68 -5.84 -5.06 6.75
C PHE A 68 -7.08 -5.28 5.89
N GLY A 69 -7.84 -4.21 5.65
CA GLY A 69 -9.07 -4.29 4.88
C GLY A 69 -9.98 -5.39 5.42
N ALA A 70 -10.56 -6.21 4.54
CA ALA A 70 -11.39 -7.35 4.91
C ALA A 70 -10.65 -8.71 4.87
N SER A 71 -9.33 -8.72 4.64
CA SER A 71 -8.54 -9.95 4.65
C SER A 71 -8.37 -10.53 6.04
N GLU A 72 -8.25 -11.86 6.12
CA GLU A 72 -7.97 -12.56 7.36
C GLU A 72 -6.61 -12.12 7.94
N ARG A 73 -6.51 -12.10 9.27
CA ARG A 73 -5.31 -11.75 10.01
C ARG A 73 -4.56 -13.00 10.46
N ARG A 74 -3.25 -12.93 10.36
CA ARG A 74 -2.33 -13.84 11.03
C ARG A 74 -1.23 -13.00 11.70
N ASP A 75 -1.07 -13.15 13.00
CA ASP A 75 -0.28 -12.25 13.82
C ASP A 75 1.21 -12.24 13.45
N ASP A 76 1.76 -13.37 13.00
CA ASP A 76 3.16 -13.48 12.54
C ASP A 76 3.44 -12.71 11.23
N LEU A 77 2.41 -12.30 10.49
CA LEU A 77 2.54 -11.45 9.30
C LEU A 77 2.47 -9.95 9.61
N LEU A 78 2.12 -9.55 10.84
CA LEU A 78 1.98 -8.14 11.21
C LEU A 78 3.34 -7.47 11.46
N SER A 79 4.19 -7.47 10.43
CA SER A 79 5.44 -6.71 10.38
C SER A 79 5.90 -6.52 8.94
N PRO A 80 6.64 -5.45 8.59
CA PRO A 80 7.10 -5.18 7.23
C PRO A 80 7.87 -6.35 6.60
N ARG A 81 8.78 -6.97 7.34
CA ARG A 81 9.59 -8.07 6.83
C ARG A 81 8.74 -9.31 6.53
N ALA A 82 7.87 -9.71 7.46
CA ALA A 82 7.02 -10.88 7.27
C ALA A 82 6.00 -10.64 6.15
N MET A 83 5.44 -9.44 6.09
CA MET A 83 4.52 -9.05 5.00
C MET A 83 5.24 -9.03 3.65
N GLY A 84 6.51 -8.64 3.60
CA GLY A 84 7.33 -8.73 2.39
C GLY A 84 7.51 -10.18 1.91
N GLY A 85 7.74 -11.12 2.83
CA GLY A 85 7.73 -12.56 2.53
C GLY A 85 6.40 -13.01 1.94
N PHE A 86 5.29 -12.65 2.59
CA PHE A 86 3.95 -12.96 2.09
C PHE A 86 3.71 -12.41 0.66
N LEU A 87 4.15 -11.19 0.35
CA LEU A 87 4.02 -10.62 -0.99
C LEU A 87 4.80 -11.42 -2.04
N ALA A 88 6.00 -11.88 -1.72
CA ALA A 88 6.80 -12.71 -2.61
C ALA A 88 6.15 -14.09 -2.87
N ASP A 89 5.59 -14.70 -1.84
CA ASP A 89 4.89 -15.99 -1.93
C ASP A 89 3.57 -15.87 -2.68
N LEU A 90 2.82 -14.79 -2.45
CA LEU A 90 1.58 -14.47 -3.15
C LEU A 90 1.78 -14.40 -4.66
N VAL A 91 2.84 -13.73 -5.13
CA VAL A 91 3.17 -13.64 -6.57
C VAL A 91 3.29 -15.04 -7.18
N THR A 92 3.93 -15.97 -6.47
CA THR A 92 4.08 -17.37 -6.90
C THR A 92 2.75 -18.13 -6.85
N GLU A 93 2.01 -18.01 -5.76
CA GLU A 93 0.78 -18.78 -5.52
C GLU A 93 -0.36 -18.34 -6.44
N VAL A 94 -0.42 -17.06 -6.78
CA VAL A 94 -1.41 -16.50 -7.74
C VAL A 94 -0.97 -16.73 -9.19
N GLY A 95 0.29 -17.07 -9.42
CA GLY A 95 0.85 -17.32 -10.75
C GLY A 95 1.08 -16.03 -11.54
N LEU A 96 1.58 -14.98 -10.89
CA LEU A 96 1.95 -13.73 -11.53
C LEU A 96 3.40 -13.81 -12.01
N ASP A 97 3.65 -13.37 -13.23
CA ASP A 97 5.01 -13.30 -13.78
C ASP A 97 5.53 -11.86 -13.65
N ARG A 98 6.46 -11.65 -12.75
CA ARG A 98 7.14 -10.37 -12.49
C ARG A 98 6.19 -9.15 -12.53
N PRO A 99 5.16 -9.09 -11.66
CA PRO A 99 4.20 -8.00 -11.70
C PRO A 99 4.86 -6.66 -11.32
N HIS A 100 4.27 -5.56 -11.78
CA HIS A 100 4.56 -4.23 -11.26
C HIS A 100 3.82 -4.07 -9.94
N LEU A 101 4.56 -3.93 -8.82
CA LEU A 101 3.98 -3.82 -7.49
C LEU A 101 3.67 -2.35 -7.16
N VAL A 102 2.41 -2.07 -6.82
CA VAL A 102 1.96 -0.77 -6.30
C VAL A 102 1.54 -0.97 -4.85
N ALA A 103 2.37 -0.50 -3.93
CA ALA A 103 2.24 -0.79 -2.50
C ALA A 103 2.45 0.48 -1.65
N PRO A 104 1.49 1.42 -1.66
CA PRO A 104 1.58 2.63 -0.86
C PRO A 104 1.42 2.35 0.64
N ASP A 105 1.69 3.36 1.46
CA ASP A 105 1.45 3.40 2.90
C ASP A 105 2.07 2.20 3.62
N VAL A 106 1.31 1.36 4.34
CA VAL A 106 1.83 0.16 5.03
C VAL A 106 2.52 -0.82 4.08
N GLY A 107 2.17 -0.81 2.79
CA GLY A 107 2.80 -1.62 1.76
C GLY A 107 4.24 -1.20 1.45
N THR A 108 4.62 0.06 1.70
CA THR A 108 5.93 0.62 1.32
C THR A 108 7.11 -0.18 1.86
N SER A 109 7.19 -0.37 3.16
CA SER A 109 8.29 -1.09 3.79
C SER A 109 8.25 -2.58 3.47
N ALA A 110 7.05 -3.18 3.35
CA ALA A 110 6.88 -4.59 2.97
C ALA A 110 7.41 -4.85 1.55
N ALA A 111 7.05 -3.99 0.59
CA ALA A 111 7.53 -4.09 -0.80
C ALA A 111 9.05 -4.00 -0.89
N LEU A 112 9.67 -3.13 -0.09
CA LEU A 112 11.13 -2.99 -0.05
C LEU A 112 11.81 -4.22 0.57
N PHE A 113 11.26 -4.82 1.62
CA PHE A 113 11.76 -6.09 2.14
C PHE A 113 11.65 -7.23 1.12
N ALA A 114 10.53 -7.30 0.38
CA ALA A 114 10.35 -8.29 -0.69
C ALA A 114 11.36 -8.09 -1.82
N ALA A 115 11.56 -6.85 -2.29
CA ALA A 115 12.53 -6.51 -3.32
C ALA A 115 13.99 -6.72 -2.88
N ALA A 116 14.29 -6.52 -1.59
CA ALA A 116 15.62 -6.80 -1.03
C ALA A 116 15.91 -8.31 -0.97
N ALA A 117 14.90 -9.14 -0.72
CA ALA A 117 15.04 -10.60 -0.68
C ALA A 117 15.18 -11.22 -2.08
N ASP A 118 14.46 -10.68 -3.07
CA ASP A 118 14.49 -11.11 -4.46
C ASP A 118 14.27 -9.90 -5.40
N PRO A 119 15.36 -9.27 -5.86
CA PRO A 119 15.26 -8.10 -6.74
C PRO A 119 14.60 -8.34 -8.10
N GLU A 120 14.53 -9.61 -8.54
CA GLU A 120 13.90 -9.99 -9.81
C GLU A 120 12.40 -10.36 -9.65
N ARG A 121 11.89 -10.38 -8.43
CA ARG A 121 10.50 -10.76 -8.13
C ARG A 121 9.47 -9.84 -8.78
N PHE A 122 9.78 -8.54 -8.87
CA PHE A 122 8.92 -7.52 -9.44
C PHE A 122 9.60 -6.84 -10.63
N ALA A 123 8.83 -6.50 -11.65
CA ALA A 123 9.32 -5.72 -12.78
C ALA A 123 9.66 -4.28 -12.35
N SER A 124 8.83 -3.68 -11.50
CA SER A 124 9.06 -2.41 -10.81
C SER A 124 8.25 -2.34 -9.53
N VAL A 125 8.57 -1.38 -8.66
CA VAL A 125 7.87 -1.11 -7.40
C VAL A 125 7.49 0.36 -7.33
N THR A 126 6.20 0.67 -7.15
CA THR A 126 5.68 2.02 -6.88
C THR A 126 5.17 2.06 -5.45
N ILE A 127 5.80 2.88 -4.63
CA ILE A 127 5.58 3.00 -3.18
C ILE A 127 5.61 4.46 -2.74
N GLY A 128 5.28 4.72 -1.49
CA GLY A 128 5.37 6.06 -0.89
C GLY A 128 4.37 6.24 0.24
N THR A 129 4.40 7.39 0.88
CA THR A 129 3.53 7.74 2.03
C THR A 129 3.58 6.69 3.15
N GLY A 130 4.62 5.87 3.21
CA GLY A 130 4.84 4.83 4.22
C GLY A 130 6.05 5.12 5.10
N GLY A 131 6.00 4.73 6.37
CA GLY A 131 7.10 4.90 7.31
C GLY A 131 8.35 4.15 6.86
N ALA A 132 9.48 4.88 6.74
CA ALA A 132 10.74 4.31 6.25
C ALA A 132 12.00 4.97 6.82
N ALA A 133 11.92 6.22 7.29
CA ALA A 133 13.08 6.98 7.73
C ALA A 133 13.68 6.44 9.03
N VAL A 134 15.00 6.54 9.13
CA VAL A 134 15.78 6.27 10.36
C VAL A 134 16.64 7.51 10.62
N PRO A 135 16.47 8.18 11.78
CA PRO A 135 15.49 7.91 12.84
C PRO A 135 14.04 8.02 12.39
N LEU A 136 13.13 7.35 13.10
CA LEU A 136 11.70 7.30 12.77
C LEU A 136 11.09 8.71 12.71
N ASP A 137 10.53 9.07 11.56
CA ASP A 137 9.87 10.35 11.31
C ASP A 137 8.41 10.14 10.87
N LEU A 138 7.50 10.30 11.82
CA LEU A 138 6.06 10.14 11.63
C LEU A 138 5.34 11.31 12.30
N GLY A 139 4.24 11.74 11.68
CA GLY A 139 3.32 12.71 12.28
C GLY A 139 2.37 12.09 13.30
N GLU A 140 1.68 12.96 14.05
CA GLU A 140 0.62 12.52 14.96
C GLU A 140 -0.70 12.29 14.20
N PRO A 141 -1.52 11.31 14.62
CA PRO A 141 -1.36 10.45 15.81
C PRO A 141 -0.53 9.18 15.57
N LEU A 142 -0.09 8.91 14.35
CA LEU A 142 0.60 7.66 13.98
C LEU A 142 1.87 7.45 14.81
N ARG A 143 2.66 8.51 15.03
CA ARG A 143 3.86 8.45 15.85
C ARG A 143 3.56 7.92 17.26
N SER A 144 2.52 8.47 17.89
CA SER A 144 2.09 8.01 19.23
C SER A 144 1.63 6.56 19.19
N TRP A 145 0.89 6.13 18.19
CA TRP A 145 0.44 4.74 18.05
C TRP A 145 1.59 3.76 17.92
N VAL A 146 2.64 4.14 17.22
CA VAL A 146 3.84 3.32 17.03
C VAL A 146 4.66 3.22 18.30
N LEU A 147 4.86 4.33 19.01
CA LEU A 147 5.82 4.42 20.13
C LEU A 147 5.22 4.13 21.50
N ASP A 148 3.91 4.18 21.65
CA ASP A 148 3.26 3.93 22.94
C ASP A 148 3.43 2.46 23.36
N PRO A 149 3.93 2.19 24.57
CA PRO A 149 4.09 0.82 25.03
C PRO A 149 2.74 0.09 25.27
N ASP A 150 1.66 0.83 25.54
CA ASP A 150 0.36 0.29 25.86
C ASP A 150 -0.61 0.39 24.66
N LEU A 151 -0.76 -0.72 23.93
CA LEU A 151 -1.71 -0.83 22.84
C LEU A 151 -3.16 -0.91 23.31
N ASP A 152 -3.39 -1.48 24.50
CA ASP A 152 -4.75 -1.78 24.97
C ASP A 152 -5.55 -0.51 25.32
N LYS A 153 -4.88 0.61 25.61
CA LYS A 153 -5.56 1.90 25.80
C LYS A 153 -6.36 2.37 24.58
N TYR A 154 -5.99 1.91 23.37
CA TYR A 154 -6.67 2.26 22.13
C TYR A 154 -7.93 1.41 21.89
N ARG A 155 -8.11 0.28 22.60
CA ARG A 155 -9.31 -0.59 22.47
C ARG A 155 -10.61 0.09 22.92
N GLY A 156 -10.51 1.13 23.74
CA GLY A 156 -11.66 1.92 24.17
C GLY A 156 -12.11 2.99 23.17
N ILE A 157 -11.38 3.20 22.10
CA ILE A 157 -11.71 4.18 21.07
C ILE A 157 -12.55 3.48 19.99
N ASP A 158 -13.71 4.06 19.66
CA ASP A 158 -14.50 3.56 18.53
C ASP A 158 -13.67 3.67 17.23
N PRO A 159 -13.34 2.56 16.57
CA PRO A 159 -12.53 2.56 15.36
C PRO A 159 -13.16 3.37 14.22
N ARG A 160 -14.50 3.49 14.20
CA ARG A 160 -15.21 4.32 13.22
C ARG A 160 -14.78 5.77 13.30
N VAL A 161 -14.60 6.31 14.50
CA VAL A 161 -14.14 7.69 14.70
C VAL A 161 -12.75 7.90 14.12
N ILE A 162 -11.86 6.92 14.25
CA ILE A 162 -10.50 7.00 13.73
C ILE A 162 -10.52 6.97 12.20
N VAL A 163 -11.21 5.99 11.61
CA VAL A 163 -11.32 5.84 10.15
C VAL A 163 -12.00 7.05 9.53
N GLU A 164 -13.10 7.54 10.12
CA GLU A 164 -13.79 8.76 9.69
C GLU A 164 -12.87 9.99 9.73
N THR A 165 -12.09 10.11 10.80
CA THR A 165 -11.14 11.22 10.94
C THR A 165 -10.08 11.16 9.85
N ALA A 166 -9.53 9.99 9.55
CA ALA A 166 -8.58 9.80 8.46
C ALA A 166 -9.20 10.20 7.11
N MET A 167 -10.38 9.66 6.77
CA MET A 167 -11.08 10.00 5.52
C MET A 167 -11.46 11.47 5.41
N SER A 168 -11.73 12.16 6.53
CA SER A 168 -12.07 13.59 6.52
C SER A 168 -10.92 14.48 6.04
N THR A 169 -9.70 13.97 6.01
CA THR A 169 -8.52 14.68 5.51
C THR A 169 -8.35 14.56 3.99
N ILE A 170 -9.08 13.65 3.34
CA ILE A 170 -9.03 13.42 1.89
C ILE A 170 -9.73 14.57 1.17
N ALA A 171 -8.98 15.33 0.39
CA ALA A 171 -9.54 16.43 -0.39
C ALA A 171 -10.48 15.88 -1.49
N GLY A 172 -11.74 16.34 -1.46
CA GLY A 172 -12.79 15.84 -2.37
C GLY A 172 -13.68 14.75 -1.77
N GLY A 173 -13.28 14.17 -0.64
CA GLY A 173 -14.02 13.11 0.04
C GLY A 173 -13.92 11.76 -0.64
N VAL A 174 -14.54 10.76 -0.05
CA VAL A 174 -14.60 9.37 -0.51
C VAL A 174 -16.04 9.02 -0.87
N ALA A 175 -16.27 8.23 -1.92
CA ALA A 175 -17.62 7.77 -2.30
C ALA A 175 -18.28 6.99 -1.15
N GLU A 176 -19.59 7.13 -0.98
CA GLU A 176 -20.31 6.61 0.21
C GLU A 176 -20.22 5.09 0.37
N ASP A 177 -20.24 4.34 -0.72
CA ASP A 177 -20.09 2.88 -0.74
C ASP A 177 -18.65 2.46 -0.36
N VAL A 178 -17.65 3.18 -0.84
CA VAL A 178 -16.23 2.97 -0.47
C VAL A 178 -16.00 3.33 1.01
N ARG A 179 -16.57 4.45 1.46
CA ARG A 179 -16.53 4.86 2.87
C ARG A 179 -17.16 3.79 3.79
N ALA A 180 -18.32 3.25 3.38
CA ALA A 180 -18.97 2.18 4.14
C ALA A 180 -18.10 0.91 4.22
N ASP A 181 -17.40 0.57 3.15
CA ASP A 181 -16.45 -0.55 3.13
C ASP A 181 -15.27 -0.30 4.10
N TYR A 182 -14.63 0.86 4.05
CA TYR A 182 -13.53 1.18 4.96
C TYR A 182 -13.94 1.07 6.43
N LEU A 183 -15.11 1.60 6.77
CA LEU A 183 -15.64 1.50 8.14
C LEU A 183 -15.88 0.05 8.56
N ALA A 184 -16.48 -0.76 7.69
CA ALA A 184 -16.75 -2.17 7.96
C ALA A 184 -15.46 -3.01 8.11
N CYS A 185 -14.40 -2.65 7.38
CA CYS A 185 -13.11 -3.33 7.43
C CYS A 185 -12.42 -3.24 8.80
N TYR A 186 -12.72 -2.21 9.58
CA TYR A 186 -12.01 -1.94 10.85
C TYR A 186 -12.92 -2.00 12.07
N GLU A 187 -14.08 -2.64 11.98
CA GLU A 187 -14.98 -2.84 13.12
C GLU A 187 -14.35 -3.70 14.23
N GLY A 188 -14.83 -3.47 15.46
CA GLY A 188 -14.34 -4.18 16.64
C GLY A 188 -12.84 -3.91 16.91
N ASP A 189 -12.10 -4.96 17.17
CA ASP A 189 -10.66 -4.87 17.49
C ASP A 189 -9.75 -4.76 16.26
N ARG A 190 -10.30 -4.87 15.03
CA ARG A 190 -9.48 -4.98 13.82
C ARG A 190 -8.55 -3.78 13.62
N PHE A 191 -9.03 -2.56 13.90
CA PHE A 191 -8.18 -1.36 13.79
C PHE A 191 -6.99 -1.45 14.76
N VAL A 192 -7.24 -1.71 16.04
CA VAL A 192 -6.19 -1.77 17.06
C VAL A 192 -5.22 -2.91 16.80
N GLU A 193 -5.72 -4.06 16.35
CA GLU A 193 -4.86 -5.18 16.01
C GLU A 193 -3.96 -4.89 14.79
N SER A 194 -4.47 -4.16 13.77
CA SER A 194 -3.65 -3.76 12.62
C SER A 194 -2.52 -2.78 12.98
N MET A 195 -2.66 -2.00 14.06
CA MET A 195 -1.59 -1.13 14.57
C MET A 195 -0.31 -1.90 14.95
N ARG A 196 -0.41 -3.19 15.29
CA ARG A 196 0.74 -4.05 15.60
C ARG A 196 1.79 -4.02 14.52
N TYR A 197 1.38 -3.92 13.26
CA TYR A 197 2.27 -3.83 12.11
C TYR A 197 3.23 -2.64 12.23
N ALA A 198 2.72 -1.41 12.33
CA ALA A 198 3.53 -0.21 12.40
C ALA A 198 4.36 -0.12 13.69
N ARG A 199 3.93 -0.78 14.77
CA ARG A 199 4.66 -0.83 16.04
C ARG A 199 5.99 -1.61 15.94
N THR A 200 6.21 -2.37 14.88
CA THR A 200 7.49 -3.02 14.59
C THR A 200 8.49 -2.09 13.88
N TYR A 201 8.07 -0.91 13.43
CA TYR A 201 8.93 0.04 12.70
C TYR A 201 10.22 0.39 13.43
N PRO A 202 10.22 0.71 14.75
CA PRO A 202 11.45 1.06 15.47
C PRO A 202 12.53 -0.03 15.41
N GLU A 203 12.13 -1.29 15.30
CA GLU A 203 13.03 -2.44 15.18
C GLU A 203 13.40 -2.73 13.72
N GLN A 204 12.42 -2.72 12.81
CA GLN A 204 12.61 -3.24 11.45
C GLN A 204 13.10 -2.19 10.44
N LEU A 205 12.76 -0.90 10.60
CA LEU A 205 13.22 0.11 9.66
C LEU A 205 14.76 0.30 9.67
N PRO A 206 15.47 0.24 10.81
CA PRO A 206 16.93 0.21 10.79
C PRO A 206 17.51 -0.97 9.99
N GLN A 207 16.89 -2.16 10.10
CA GLN A 207 17.29 -3.33 9.33
C GLN A 207 17.02 -3.14 7.83
N LEU A 208 15.88 -2.54 7.47
CA LEU A 208 15.56 -2.22 6.08
C LEU A 208 16.57 -1.22 5.51
N ALA A 209 16.93 -0.18 6.28
CA ALA A 209 17.87 0.85 5.84
C ALA A 209 19.23 0.27 5.40
N GLU A 210 19.70 -0.81 6.04
CA GLU A 210 20.93 -1.52 5.64
C GLU A 210 20.79 -2.28 4.33
N LEU A 211 19.57 -2.68 3.95
CA LEU A 211 19.28 -3.42 2.73
C LEU A 211 19.06 -2.53 1.50
N LEU A 212 18.61 -1.28 1.69
CA LEU A 212 18.23 -0.37 0.60
C LEU A 212 19.29 -0.25 -0.52
N PRO A 213 20.61 -0.14 -0.23
CA PRO A 213 21.63 0.00 -1.28
C PRO A 213 21.75 -1.23 -2.19
N ALA A 214 21.23 -2.39 -1.79
CA ALA A 214 21.28 -3.63 -2.57
C ALA A 214 20.03 -3.84 -3.44
N ILE A 215 18.99 -3.04 -3.28
CA ILE A 215 17.74 -3.15 -4.06
C ILE A 215 17.97 -2.58 -5.46
N THR A 216 18.08 -3.44 -6.45
CA THR A 216 18.28 -3.06 -7.86
C THR A 216 16.98 -2.95 -8.64
N THR A 217 15.88 -3.48 -8.13
CA THR A 217 14.52 -3.32 -8.68
C THR A 217 14.23 -1.83 -8.91
N PRO A 218 13.70 -1.43 -10.08
CA PRO A 218 13.28 -0.03 -10.29
C PRO A 218 12.21 0.40 -9.29
N VAL A 219 12.45 1.49 -8.56
CA VAL A 219 11.51 2.00 -7.55
C VAL A 219 11.02 3.40 -7.91
N THR A 220 9.71 3.59 -7.95
CA THR A 220 9.08 4.90 -8.03
C THR A 220 8.50 5.27 -6.68
N LEU A 221 9.02 6.33 -6.07
CA LEU A 221 8.56 6.89 -4.81
C LEU A 221 7.53 7.98 -5.11
N VAL A 222 6.33 7.87 -4.55
CA VAL A 222 5.26 8.87 -4.72
C VAL A 222 4.84 9.38 -3.35
N ASN A 223 4.94 10.68 -3.11
CA ASN A 223 4.60 11.28 -1.82
C ASN A 223 3.81 12.57 -2.00
N GLY A 224 2.87 12.80 -1.09
CA GLY A 224 2.17 14.08 -0.99
C GLY A 224 3.09 15.16 -0.42
N ARG A 225 3.07 16.36 -1.06
CA ARG A 225 3.87 17.50 -0.62
C ARG A 225 3.56 17.94 0.81
N THR A 226 2.29 17.80 1.19
CA THR A 226 1.76 18.26 2.48
C THR A 226 1.35 17.10 3.40
N ASP A 227 1.90 15.90 3.15
CA ASP A 227 1.67 14.74 4.01
C ASP A 227 2.17 15.02 5.43
N ARG A 228 1.23 15.04 6.38
CA ARG A 228 1.49 15.28 7.80
C ARG A 228 1.49 13.99 8.62
N VAL A 229 1.10 12.87 8.02
CA VAL A 229 1.07 11.55 8.65
C VAL A 229 2.42 10.87 8.48
N VAL A 230 2.91 10.83 7.23
CA VAL A 230 4.24 10.33 6.88
C VAL A 230 4.97 11.41 6.08
N PRO A 231 5.75 12.27 6.74
CA PRO A 231 6.41 13.40 6.12
C PRO A 231 7.26 13.02 4.92
N LEU A 232 7.37 13.93 3.94
CA LEU A 232 8.16 13.76 2.71
C LEU A 232 9.59 13.27 2.96
N ALA A 233 10.16 13.59 4.12
CA ALA A 233 11.49 13.14 4.54
C ALA A 233 11.64 11.60 4.49
N ASN A 234 10.55 10.82 4.64
CA ASN A 234 10.59 9.37 4.47
C ASN A 234 10.91 8.98 3.02
N ALA A 235 10.26 9.61 2.05
CA ALA A 235 10.54 9.36 0.63
C ALA A 235 11.94 9.86 0.23
N GLU A 236 12.37 11.01 0.74
CA GLU A 236 13.73 11.54 0.53
C GLU A 236 14.80 10.61 1.12
N PHE A 237 14.55 10.06 2.31
CA PHE A 237 15.41 9.07 2.96
C PHE A 237 15.60 7.83 2.09
N LEU A 238 14.52 7.31 1.51
CA LEU A 238 14.53 6.16 0.60
C LEU A 238 15.25 6.51 -0.70
N HIS A 239 14.92 7.64 -1.32
CA HIS A 239 15.51 8.08 -2.58
C HIS A 239 17.03 8.25 -2.49
N ALA A 240 17.52 8.76 -1.37
CA ALA A 240 18.96 8.93 -1.15
C ALA A 240 19.74 7.61 -1.01
N ARG A 241 19.06 6.48 -0.81
CA ARG A 241 19.69 5.17 -0.52
C ARG A 241 19.41 4.09 -1.55
N LEU A 242 18.31 4.20 -2.28
CA LEU A 242 17.94 3.27 -3.35
C LEU A 242 18.70 3.62 -4.63
N PRO A 243 19.52 2.71 -5.19
CA PRO A 243 20.36 3.01 -6.35
C PRO A 243 19.57 3.26 -7.63
N ASN A 244 18.36 2.69 -7.75
CA ASN A 244 17.51 2.79 -8.92
C ASN A 244 16.12 3.31 -8.54
N SER A 245 16.06 4.57 -8.08
CA SER A 245 14.79 5.16 -7.66
C SER A 245 14.52 6.52 -8.30
N ARG A 246 13.24 6.85 -8.40
CA ARG A 246 12.71 8.16 -8.83
C ARG A 246 11.76 8.67 -7.77
N LEU A 247 11.83 9.96 -7.44
CA LEU A 247 10.93 10.61 -6.51
C LEU A 247 9.95 11.51 -7.26
N LYS A 248 8.66 11.26 -7.07
CA LYS A 248 7.54 12.05 -7.58
C LYS A 248 6.80 12.67 -6.40
N ILE A 249 6.69 13.99 -6.39
CA ILE A 249 6.02 14.75 -5.34
C ILE A 249 4.73 15.32 -5.91
N ILE A 250 3.59 14.88 -5.39
CA ILE A 250 2.25 15.33 -5.79
C ILE A 250 1.79 16.44 -4.85
N ASP A 251 1.05 17.41 -5.37
CA ASP A 251 0.43 18.46 -4.56
C ASP A 251 -0.84 17.94 -3.88
N ALA A 252 -0.65 17.13 -2.85
CA ALA A 252 -1.65 16.40 -2.09
C ALA A 252 -1.19 16.21 -0.65
N GLY A 253 -2.11 15.70 0.20
CA GLY A 253 -1.85 15.22 1.55
C GLY A 253 -1.31 13.80 1.57
N HIS A 254 -1.76 13.03 2.58
CA HIS A 254 -1.32 11.65 2.80
C HIS A 254 -1.92 10.68 1.75
N PHE A 255 -3.20 10.80 1.46
CA PHE A 255 -3.95 9.88 0.59
C PHE A 255 -3.84 10.28 -0.90
N VAL A 256 -2.61 10.30 -1.43
CA VAL A 256 -2.30 10.78 -2.80
C VAL A 256 -3.10 10.04 -3.88
N TRP A 257 -3.40 8.75 -3.70
CA TRP A 257 -4.18 7.92 -4.62
C TRP A 257 -5.66 8.32 -4.66
N GLU A 258 -6.21 8.82 -3.55
CA GLU A 258 -7.58 9.31 -3.46
C GLU A 258 -7.68 10.79 -3.87
N GLU A 259 -6.71 11.62 -3.45
CA GLU A 259 -6.74 13.05 -3.70
C GLU A 259 -6.39 13.43 -5.15
N LYS A 260 -5.50 12.66 -5.79
CA LYS A 260 -4.97 12.91 -7.14
C LYS A 260 -4.91 11.62 -7.98
N PRO A 261 -6.03 10.88 -8.12
CA PRO A 261 -6.03 9.55 -8.73
C PRO A 261 -5.53 9.55 -10.18
N ALA A 262 -5.84 10.57 -10.97
CA ALA A 262 -5.39 10.65 -12.37
C ALA A 262 -3.86 10.85 -12.47
N GLU A 263 -3.28 11.68 -11.62
CA GLU A 263 -1.83 11.91 -11.57
C GLU A 263 -1.11 10.66 -11.04
N TYR A 264 -1.67 10.02 -10.00
CA TYR A 264 -1.12 8.78 -9.45
C TYR A 264 -1.15 7.65 -10.48
N ALA A 265 -2.25 7.46 -11.21
CA ALA A 265 -2.37 6.50 -12.29
C ALA A 265 -1.34 6.74 -13.41
N ALA A 266 -1.16 8.00 -13.83
CA ALA A 266 -0.18 8.35 -14.85
C ALA A 266 1.26 8.01 -14.41
N ILE A 267 1.60 8.20 -13.12
CA ILE A 267 2.90 7.80 -12.57
C ILE A 267 3.05 6.28 -12.60
N ILE A 268 2.04 5.51 -12.19
CA ILE A 268 2.06 4.05 -12.27
C ILE A 268 2.32 3.60 -13.71
N LEU A 269 1.55 4.10 -14.67
CA LEU A 269 1.68 3.73 -16.09
C LEU A 269 3.07 4.08 -16.62
N SER A 270 3.61 5.25 -16.29
CA SER A 270 4.97 5.63 -16.70
C SER A 270 6.05 4.71 -16.15
N SER A 271 5.83 4.09 -14.98
CA SER A 271 6.77 3.14 -14.38
C SER A 271 6.72 1.76 -15.06
N ILE A 272 5.58 1.41 -15.68
CA ILE A 272 5.41 0.16 -16.45
C ILE A 272 6.11 0.28 -17.81
N ASP A 273 5.91 1.39 -18.50
CA ASP A 273 6.47 1.62 -19.85
C ASP A 273 7.98 1.85 -19.87
N GLY A 274 8.62 1.99 -18.72
CA GLY A 274 10.02 2.40 -18.63
C GLY A 274 10.29 3.81 -19.17
N SER A 275 9.27 4.54 -19.58
CA SER A 275 9.34 5.83 -20.28
C SER A 275 9.62 7.03 -19.35
N GLY A 276 9.73 6.79 -18.06
CA GLY A 276 9.99 7.85 -17.06
C GLY A 276 11.48 8.10 -16.84
N ALA A 277 12.35 7.94 -17.84
CA ALA A 277 13.78 8.28 -17.75
C ALA A 277 14.01 9.80 -17.81
#